data_25f32410a188357b995aff8ac23bc912
#
_entry.id   25f32410a188357b995aff8ac23bc912
#
_cell.length_a   1.000
_cell.length_b   1.000
_cell.length_c   1.000
_cell.angle_alpha   90.00
_cell.angle_beta   90.00
_cell.angle_gamma   90.00
#
_symmetry.space_group_name_H-M   'P 1'
#
loop_
_entity.id
_entity.type
_entity.pdbx_description
1 polymer ?
#
loop_
_entity_poly.entity_id
_entity_poly.type
_entity_poly.pdbx_seq_one_letter_code
_entity_poly.pdbx_strand_id
1 'polypeptide(L)'
;MRQRCASAALTMFWRIASFLACQLAGALLAWLAASPTHVKTSELEAVVLGVLAGGLLWFLLDLSRGARLMRWLRADDFSDSVMRTGLWAEVSDRVRRLIRIRDQAASEAQKRLQDFLAAFQASPNGVVLLDAQGSIEWFNHMAGLHFGLDASRDMLQHIGNLVRDPGFVSYFAGRDYVNEIVMPGREHSVSRPVKLSVQLHPYGQGRLLLLSRDITAVEQAEAMRRDFIANVSHEIRTPLTVLTGFVETLQTCPLEEPERERYLALMAQQATRMQTLVSDLLTLSRLEGSPPPSPSEWVPLLALMHQLEQDAHALSAVLHPAPDRRHKLRFEDLEGVEIAGIFSELFSAMSNLVGNAIRYTPPGGEIQVRALMLEDGRFEFSVSDSGPGIAPEHLPRLTERFYRVDHSRSRDTGGTGLGLAIVKHVSQRHGAVLRIESTPGKGSVFAITFPASRVRAPVPELIV
;
A
#
# COMPACT_ATOMS: atom_id res chain seq x y z
N MET A 1 -0.40 -23.87 -49.46
CA MET A 1 0.64 -24.18 -50.43
C MET A 1 0.11 -24.23 -51.88
N ARG A 2 -0.98 -24.93 -52.20
CA ARG A 2 -1.57 -25.05 -53.55
C ARG A 2 -1.99 -23.73 -54.21
N GLN A 3 -2.57 -22.75 -53.49
CA GLN A 3 -2.93 -21.44 -54.06
C GLN A 3 -1.72 -20.57 -54.46
N ARG A 4 -0.59 -20.72 -53.80
CA ARG A 4 0.65 -19.96 -54.11
C ARG A 4 1.37 -20.45 -55.36
N CYS A 5 1.28 -21.76 -55.66
CA CYS A 5 1.81 -22.30 -56.91
C CYS A 5 0.96 -21.87 -58.13
N ALA A 6 -0.36 -21.73 -57.94
CA ALA A 6 -1.26 -21.31 -59.00
C ALA A 6 -1.05 -19.82 -59.41
N SER A 7 -0.76 -18.90 -58.45
CA SER A 7 -0.50 -17.50 -58.77
C SER A 7 0.82 -17.30 -59.51
N ALA A 8 1.89 -18.01 -59.10
CA ALA A 8 3.19 -17.94 -59.75
C ALA A 8 3.15 -18.48 -61.21
N ALA A 9 2.41 -19.56 -61.43
CA ALA A 9 2.18 -20.12 -62.74
C ALA A 9 1.36 -19.13 -63.64
N LEU A 10 0.35 -18.47 -63.08
CA LEU A 10 -0.47 -17.50 -63.79
C LEU A 10 0.33 -16.23 -64.17
N THR A 11 1.16 -15.70 -63.27
CA THR A 11 2.03 -14.53 -63.56
C THR A 11 3.08 -14.87 -64.64
N MET A 12 3.63 -16.07 -64.61
CA MET A 12 4.58 -16.53 -65.58
C MET A 12 3.90 -16.74 -67.00
N PHE A 13 2.69 -17.28 -67.02
CA PHE A 13 1.88 -17.40 -68.16
C PHE A 13 1.61 -16.04 -68.86
N TRP A 14 1.15 -15.05 -68.07
CA TRP A 14 0.89 -13.70 -68.57
C TRP A 14 2.16 -13.00 -69.05
N ARG A 15 3.32 -13.29 -68.53
CA ARG A 15 4.62 -12.78 -68.95
C ARG A 15 5.00 -13.34 -70.34
N ILE A 16 4.86 -14.65 -70.56
CA ILE A 16 5.09 -15.30 -71.82
C ILE A 16 4.07 -14.78 -72.84
N ALA A 17 2.80 -14.70 -72.49
CA ALA A 17 1.75 -14.20 -73.38
C ALA A 17 2.00 -12.75 -73.79
N SER A 18 2.44 -11.85 -72.88
CA SER A 18 2.77 -10.46 -73.23
C SER A 18 4.02 -10.35 -74.06
N PHE A 19 5.00 -11.21 -73.89
CA PHE A 19 6.18 -11.29 -74.79
C PHE A 19 5.80 -11.70 -76.24
N LEU A 20 5.02 -12.77 -76.33
CA LEU A 20 4.51 -13.24 -77.66
C LEU A 20 3.62 -12.19 -78.33
N ALA A 21 2.78 -11.51 -77.58
CA ALA A 21 1.93 -10.42 -78.08
C ALA A 21 2.75 -9.25 -78.61
N CYS A 22 3.84 -8.86 -77.96
CA CYS A 22 4.76 -7.82 -78.45
C CYS A 22 5.49 -8.25 -79.73
N GLN A 23 5.89 -9.51 -79.79
CA GLN A 23 6.52 -10.04 -81.00
C GLN A 23 5.53 -10.10 -82.19
N LEU A 24 4.30 -10.58 -81.96
CA LEU A 24 3.24 -10.61 -83.02
C LEU A 24 2.87 -9.20 -83.45
N ALA A 25 2.75 -8.25 -82.55
CA ALA A 25 2.47 -6.85 -82.87
C ALA A 25 3.62 -6.24 -83.72
N GLY A 26 4.88 -6.50 -83.32
CA GLY A 26 6.05 -6.06 -84.07
C GLY A 26 6.08 -6.69 -85.49
N ALA A 27 5.78 -7.99 -85.63
CA ALA A 27 5.67 -8.69 -86.87
C ALA A 27 4.56 -8.08 -87.82
N LEU A 28 3.37 -7.85 -87.22
CA LEU A 28 2.22 -7.28 -87.91
C LEU A 28 2.49 -5.87 -88.39
N LEU A 29 3.10 -5.02 -87.55
CA LEU A 29 3.46 -3.64 -87.91
C LEU A 29 4.51 -3.60 -89.05
N ALA A 30 5.49 -4.50 -89.00
CA ALA A 30 6.52 -4.60 -90.02
C ALA A 30 5.97 -5.13 -91.34
N TRP A 31 5.06 -6.12 -91.29
CA TRP A 31 4.36 -6.63 -92.47
C TRP A 31 3.47 -5.56 -93.15
N LEU A 32 2.69 -4.82 -92.34
CA LEU A 32 1.87 -3.69 -92.83
C LEU A 32 2.70 -2.58 -93.49
N ALA A 33 3.90 -2.31 -92.93
CA ALA A 33 4.82 -1.30 -93.42
C ALA A 33 5.53 -1.74 -94.76
N ALA A 34 5.78 -3.04 -94.94
CA ALA A 34 6.45 -3.63 -96.10
C ALA A 34 5.50 -3.92 -97.25
N SER A 35 4.19 -4.07 -97.05
CA SER A 35 3.21 -4.47 -98.01
C SER A 35 3.02 -3.52 -99.24
N PRO A 36 3.33 -2.20 -99.23
CA PRO A 36 3.22 -1.33 -100.35
C PRO A 36 4.44 -1.36 -101.31
N THR A 37 5.55 -2.01 -101.01
CA THR A 37 6.77 -2.01 -101.78
C THR A 37 6.99 -3.41 -102.40
N HIS A 38 6.63 -3.64 -103.65
CA HIS A 38 6.63 -4.87 -104.44
C HIS A 38 7.96 -5.71 -104.53
N VAL A 39 8.71 -5.89 -103.46
CA VAL A 39 9.93 -6.72 -103.42
C VAL A 39 9.72 -7.90 -102.49
N LYS A 40 9.44 -9.12 -103.06
CA LYS A 40 9.12 -10.36 -102.26
C LYS A 40 10.18 -10.85 -101.31
N THR A 41 11.46 -10.50 -101.49
CA THR A 41 12.56 -10.88 -100.53
C THR A 41 12.65 -9.97 -99.33
N SER A 42 12.09 -8.78 -99.34
CA SER A 42 12.12 -7.80 -98.26
C SER A 42 11.02 -8.02 -97.19
N GLU A 43 9.91 -8.70 -97.54
CA GLU A 43 8.79 -8.92 -96.60
C GLU A 43 9.18 -9.84 -95.44
N LEU A 44 9.93 -10.93 -95.77
CA LEU A 44 10.38 -11.86 -94.67
C LEU A 44 11.40 -11.22 -93.75
N GLU A 45 12.35 -10.47 -94.32
CA GLU A 45 13.34 -9.73 -93.52
C GLU A 45 12.69 -8.66 -92.64
N ALA A 46 11.71 -7.93 -93.21
CA ALA A 46 10.95 -6.97 -92.45
C ALA A 46 10.18 -7.60 -91.26
N VAL A 47 9.52 -8.73 -91.48
CA VAL A 47 8.80 -9.47 -90.42
C VAL A 47 9.77 -9.95 -89.34
N VAL A 48 10.94 -10.50 -89.70
CA VAL A 48 11.96 -10.95 -88.74
C VAL A 48 12.49 -9.76 -87.94
N LEU A 49 12.78 -8.63 -88.57
CA LEU A 49 13.17 -7.41 -87.88
C LEU A 49 12.08 -6.89 -86.94
N GLY A 50 10.81 -6.99 -87.30
CA GLY A 50 9.68 -6.63 -86.50
C GLY A 50 9.53 -7.50 -85.24
N VAL A 51 9.72 -8.82 -85.41
CA VAL A 51 9.73 -9.77 -84.22
C VAL A 51 10.87 -9.41 -83.27
N LEU A 52 12.09 -9.18 -83.84
CA LEU A 52 13.25 -8.82 -82.96
C LEU A 52 13.04 -7.46 -82.27
N ALA A 53 12.50 -6.46 -82.97
CA ALA A 53 12.18 -5.16 -82.35
C ALA A 53 11.10 -5.25 -81.27
N GLY A 54 10.03 -6.04 -81.52
CA GLY A 54 9.00 -6.31 -80.52
C GLY A 54 9.55 -7.02 -79.29
N GLY A 55 10.44 -8.01 -79.50
CA GLY A 55 11.14 -8.68 -78.34
C GLY A 55 12.05 -7.75 -77.58
N LEU A 56 12.83 -6.88 -78.32
CA LEU A 56 13.68 -5.89 -77.67
C LEU A 56 12.88 -4.87 -76.85
N LEU A 57 11.77 -4.36 -77.42
CA LEU A 57 10.90 -3.43 -76.73
C LEU A 57 10.33 -4.01 -75.42
N TRP A 58 9.84 -5.28 -75.48
CA TRP A 58 9.35 -5.97 -74.30
C TRP A 58 10.44 -6.10 -73.25
N PHE A 59 11.66 -6.49 -73.69
CA PHE A 59 12.81 -6.63 -72.77
C PHE A 59 13.18 -5.30 -72.06
N LEU A 60 13.22 -4.19 -72.87
CA LEU A 60 13.48 -2.85 -72.28
C LEU A 60 12.39 -2.39 -71.36
N LEU A 61 11.13 -2.69 -71.60
CA LEU A 61 10.02 -2.39 -70.69
C LEU A 61 10.11 -3.22 -69.37
N ASP A 62 10.45 -4.52 -69.49
CA ASP A 62 10.63 -5.37 -68.31
C ASP A 62 11.85 -4.94 -67.49
N LEU A 63 12.96 -4.60 -68.11
CA LEU A 63 14.15 -4.04 -67.45
C LEU A 63 13.85 -2.70 -66.77
N SER A 64 13.06 -1.81 -67.40
CA SER A 64 12.64 -0.55 -66.77
C SER A 64 11.76 -0.75 -65.53
N ARG A 65 10.93 -1.82 -65.55
CA ARG A 65 10.11 -2.22 -64.39
C ARG A 65 11.00 -2.73 -63.24
N GLY A 66 12.00 -3.57 -63.56
CA GLY A 66 12.98 -4.05 -62.57
C GLY A 66 13.82 -2.90 -62.01
N ALA A 67 14.27 -1.97 -62.84
CA ALA A 67 15.00 -0.78 -62.40
C ALA A 67 14.17 0.15 -61.48
N ARG A 68 12.85 0.26 -61.73
CA ARG A 68 11.94 0.99 -60.83
C ARG A 68 11.80 0.32 -59.48
N LEU A 69 11.68 -1.01 -59.45
CA LEU A 69 11.65 -1.77 -58.19
C LEU A 69 12.95 -1.59 -57.41
N MET A 70 14.12 -1.65 -58.06
CA MET A 70 15.42 -1.43 -57.42
C MET A 70 15.59 -0.02 -56.89
N ARG A 71 15.08 1.01 -57.59
CA ARG A 71 15.07 2.39 -57.07
C ARG A 71 14.17 2.53 -55.84
N TRP A 72 13.00 1.92 -55.86
CA TRP A 72 12.05 1.90 -54.76
C TRP A 72 12.66 1.20 -53.51
N LEU A 73 13.34 0.07 -53.71
CA LEU A 73 14.05 -0.63 -52.58
C LEU A 73 15.19 0.20 -51.97
N ARG A 74 15.78 1.15 -52.73
CA ARG A 74 16.84 2.03 -52.23
C ARG A 74 16.32 3.31 -51.56
N ALA A 75 15.08 3.65 -51.83
CA ALA A 75 14.50 4.91 -51.35
C ALA A 75 14.00 4.85 -49.90
N ASP A 76 14.06 3.68 -49.24
CA ASP A 76 13.57 3.41 -47.88
C ASP A 76 12.11 3.84 -47.58
N ASP A 77 11.38 4.26 -48.63
CA ASP A 77 9.97 4.61 -48.54
C ASP A 77 9.11 3.54 -49.18
N PHE A 78 8.51 2.70 -48.36
CA PHE A 78 7.70 1.56 -48.76
C PHE A 78 6.19 1.86 -48.72
N SER A 79 5.79 3.13 -48.64
CA SER A 79 4.41 3.55 -48.47
C SER A 79 3.55 3.27 -49.70
N ASP A 80 4.06 3.56 -50.90
CA ASP A 80 3.31 3.42 -52.14
C ASP A 80 3.66 2.17 -52.96
N SER A 81 2.65 1.62 -53.65
CA SER A 81 2.83 0.49 -54.56
C SER A 81 3.37 0.98 -55.89
N VAL A 82 4.60 0.62 -56.19
CA VAL A 82 5.32 1.04 -57.43
C VAL A 82 4.72 0.40 -58.66
N MET A 83 4.07 -0.77 -58.55
CA MET A 83 3.48 -1.51 -59.70
C MET A 83 2.15 -2.16 -59.30
N ARG A 84 1.18 -2.09 -60.20
CA ARG A 84 -0.17 -2.63 -60.00
C ARG A 84 -0.36 -4.07 -60.53
N THR A 85 0.42 -4.53 -61.47
CA THR A 85 0.25 -5.86 -62.12
C THR A 85 1.58 -6.49 -62.54
N GLY A 86 1.61 -7.82 -62.62
CA GLY A 86 2.73 -8.61 -63.14
C GLY A 86 3.71 -9.12 -62.08
N LEU A 87 4.76 -9.82 -62.49
CA LEU A 87 5.76 -10.46 -61.63
C LEU A 87 6.42 -9.48 -60.63
N TRP A 88 6.77 -8.31 -61.14
CA TRP A 88 7.42 -7.27 -60.32
C TRP A 88 6.50 -6.68 -59.23
N ALA A 89 5.18 -6.66 -59.48
CA ALA A 89 4.18 -6.31 -58.47
C ALA A 89 4.11 -7.38 -57.36
N GLU A 90 4.10 -8.66 -57.74
CA GLU A 90 4.10 -9.76 -56.75
C GLU A 90 5.37 -9.76 -55.90
N VAL A 91 6.54 -9.50 -56.49
CA VAL A 91 7.80 -9.36 -55.76
C VAL A 91 7.76 -8.16 -54.81
N SER A 92 7.28 -6.99 -55.26
CA SER A 92 7.19 -5.80 -54.40
C SER A 92 6.23 -6.02 -53.22
N ASP A 93 5.09 -6.65 -53.44
CA ASP A 93 4.13 -6.97 -52.39
C ASP A 93 4.66 -7.99 -51.37
N ARG A 94 5.44 -8.96 -51.85
CA ARG A 94 6.08 -9.95 -50.97
C ARG A 94 7.16 -9.30 -50.08
N VAL A 95 8.00 -8.46 -50.71
CA VAL A 95 9.03 -7.70 -49.94
C VAL A 95 8.37 -6.77 -48.94
N ARG A 96 7.36 -5.99 -49.34
CA ARG A 96 6.59 -5.10 -48.46
C ARG A 96 5.99 -5.87 -47.28
N ARG A 97 5.42 -7.05 -47.52
CA ARG A 97 4.85 -7.90 -46.48
C ARG A 97 5.92 -8.35 -45.50
N LEU A 98 7.10 -8.76 -45.95
CA LEU A 98 8.20 -9.18 -45.09
C LEU A 98 8.74 -8.02 -44.25
N ILE A 99 8.91 -6.84 -44.87
CA ILE A 99 9.33 -5.63 -44.14
C ILE A 99 8.28 -5.28 -43.07
N ARG A 100 6.99 -5.23 -43.42
CA ARG A 100 5.92 -4.92 -42.47
C ARG A 100 5.86 -5.91 -41.29
N ILE A 101 6.03 -7.21 -41.55
CA ILE A 101 6.08 -8.23 -40.50
C ILE A 101 7.27 -7.99 -39.56
N ARG A 102 8.43 -7.64 -40.12
CA ARG A 102 9.64 -7.36 -39.33
C ARG A 102 9.49 -6.09 -38.50
N ASP A 103 8.94 -5.03 -39.07
CA ASP A 103 8.70 -3.76 -38.37
C ASP A 103 7.65 -3.91 -37.27
N GLN A 104 6.59 -4.70 -37.54
CA GLN A 104 5.61 -5.04 -36.49
C GLN A 104 6.26 -5.81 -35.37
N ALA A 105 7.08 -6.83 -35.66
CA ALA A 105 7.77 -7.61 -34.63
C ALA A 105 8.75 -6.75 -33.82
N ALA A 106 9.49 -5.86 -34.46
CA ALA A 106 10.38 -4.92 -33.80
C ALA A 106 9.61 -3.93 -32.88
N SER A 107 8.51 -3.36 -33.39
CA SER A 107 7.63 -2.46 -32.63
C SER A 107 6.99 -3.17 -31.45
N GLU A 108 6.50 -4.41 -31.63
CA GLU A 108 5.96 -5.20 -30.52
C GLU A 108 7.02 -5.54 -29.48
N ALA A 109 8.24 -5.89 -29.89
CA ALA A 109 9.34 -6.14 -28.94
C ALA A 109 9.72 -4.88 -28.16
N GLN A 110 9.78 -3.74 -28.83
CA GLN A 110 10.05 -2.45 -28.18
C GLN A 110 8.94 -2.06 -27.21
N LYS A 111 7.68 -2.26 -27.60
CA LYS A 111 6.54 -2.01 -26.71
C LYS A 111 6.58 -2.91 -25.48
N ARG A 112 6.84 -4.21 -25.65
CA ARG A 112 6.98 -5.15 -24.53
C ARG A 112 8.09 -4.72 -23.57
N LEU A 113 9.21 -4.25 -24.08
CA LEU A 113 10.31 -3.73 -23.24
C LEU A 113 9.88 -2.47 -22.47
N GLN A 114 9.17 -1.54 -23.13
CA GLN A 114 8.65 -0.34 -22.46
C GLN A 114 7.62 -0.69 -21.37
N ASP A 115 6.69 -1.60 -21.68
CA ASP A 115 5.69 -2.06 -20.70
C ASP A 115 6.37 -2.74 -19.50
N PHE A 116 7.43 -3.50 -19.72
CA PHE A 116 8.22 -4.14 -18.66
C PHE A 116 8.92 -3.10 -17.78
N LEU A 117 9.61 -2.13 -18.37
CA LEU A 117 10.26 -1.04 -17.63
C LEU A 117 9.23 -0.19 -16.86
N ALA A 118 8.08 0.08 -17.45
CA ALA A 118 7.00 0.81 -16.77
C ALA A 118 6.47 0.05 -15.55
N ALA A 119 6.34 -1.28 -15.63
CA ALA A 119 5.96 -2.11 -14.49
C ALA A 119 6.99 -2.04 -13.35
N PHE A 120 8.29 -2.04 -13.66
CA PHE A 120 9.35 -1.85 -12.66
C PHE A 120 9.35 -0.44 -12.07
N GLN A 121 9.06 0.59 -12.86
CA GLN A 121 8.91 1.97 -12.35
C GLN A 121 7.73 2.10 -11.38
N ALA A 122 6.64 1.37 -11.60
CA ALA A 122 5.46 1.36 -10.73
C ALA A 122 5.60 0.46 -9.49
N SER A 123 6.71 -0.29 -9.36
CA SER A 123 6.95 -1.16 -8.21
C SER A 123 6.97 -0.35 -6.90
N PRO A 124 6.30 -0.81 -5.83
CA PRO A 124 6.40 -0.20 -4.50
C PRO A 124 7.77 -0.43 -3.85
N ASN A 125 8.55 -1.36 -4.36
CA ASN A 125 9.92 -1.62 -3.92
C ASN A 125 10.90 -0.79 -4.74
N GLY A 126 11.96 -0.30 -4.10
CA GLY A 126 13.08 0.30 -4.81
C GLY A 126 13.90 -0.76 -5.53
N VAL A 127 14.17 -0.50 -6.80
CA VAL A 127 14.93 -1.40 -7.68
C VAL A 127 16.09 -0.63 -8.28
N VAL A 128 17.31 -1.14 -8.12
CA VAL A 128 18.53 -0.59 -8.74
C VAL A 128 19.26 -1.69 -9.49
N LEU A 129 19.60 -1.44 -10.74
CA LEU A 129 20.45 -2.31 -11.55
C LEU A 129 21.89 -1.77 -11.48
N LEU A 130 22.81 -2.65 -11.11
CA LEU A 130 24.23 -2.34 -10.99
C LEU A 130 25.02 -3.17 -11.99
N ASP A 131 26.06 -2.59 -12.55
CA ASP A 131 27.05 -3.30 -13.34
C ASP A 131 27.95 -4.23 -12.47
N ALA A 132 28.89 -4.92 -13.10
CA ALA A 132 29.82 -5.82 -12.41
C ALA A 132 30.78 -5.08 -11.45
N GLN A 133 30.93 -3.77 -11.61
CA GLN A 133 31.75 -2.90 -10.79
C GLN A 133 30.95 -2.25 -9.66
N GLY A 134 29.61 -2.36 -9.65
CA GLY A 134 28.73 -1.73 -8.67
C GLY A 134 28.29 -0.31 -9.02
N SER A 135 28.45 0.08 -10.29
CA SER A 135 27.92 1.37 -10.79
C SER A 135 26.47 1.26 -11.21
N ILE A 136 25.69 2.31 -11.01
CA ILE A 136 24.25 2.33 -11.25
C ILE A 136 23.98 2.39 -12.77
N GLU A 137 23.41 1.32 -13.33
CA GLU A 137 22.94 1.30 -14.73
C GLU A 137 21.51 1.86 -14.87
N TRP A 138 20.68 1.63 -13.86
CA TRP A 138 19.28 2.07 -13.85
C TRP A 138 18.69 1.96 -12.45
N PHE A 139 17.70 2.79 -12.14
CA PHE A 139 16.89 2.66 -10.93
C PHE A 139 15.47 3.20 -11.15
N ASN A 140 14.51 2.71 -10.34
CA ASN A 140 13.15 3.16 -10.37
C ASN A 140 12.91 4.35 -9.41
N HIS A 141 11.73 4.95 -9.50
CA HIS A 141 11.35 6.09 -8.66
C HIS A 141 11.45 5.80 -7.17
N MET A 142 11.03 4.60 -6.72
CA MET A 142 11.09 4.22 -5.30
C MET A 142 12.52 4.12 -4.78
N ALA A 143 13.46 3.59 -5.56
CA ALA A 143 14.87 3.61 -5.18
C ALA A 143 15.42 5.04 -5.08
N GLY A 144 14.98 5.93 -5.96
CA GLY A 144 15.26 7.36 -5.87
C GLY A 144 14.85 7.94 -4.51
N LEU A 145 13.64 7.65 -4.04
CA LEU A 145 13.12 8.08 -2.73
C LEU A 145 13.87 7.41 -1.57
N HIS A 146 14.07 6.09 -1.63
CA HIS A 146 14.70 5.32 -0.55
C HIS A 146 16.14 5.75 -0.27
N PHE A 147 16.94 5.96 -1.33
CA PHE A 147 18.36 6.28 -1.22
C PHE A 147 18.68 7.74 -1.54
N GLY A 148 17.70 8.52 -2.01
CA GLY A 148 17.86 9.91 -2.45
C GLY A 148 18.70 10.02 -3.72
N LEU A 149 18.50 9.10 -4.68
CA LEU A 149 19.20 9.10 -5.95
C LEU A 149 18.53 10.04 -6.95
N ASP A 150 19.33 10.73 -7.75
CA ASP A 150 18.90 11.60 -8.84
C ASP A 150 19.42 11.05 -10.16
N ALA A 151 18.50 10.75 -11.11
CA ALA A 151 18.86 10.14 -12.38
C ALA A 151 19.77 11.02 -13.25
N SER A 152 19.71 12.35 -13.08
CA SER A 152 20.56 13.27 -13.85
C SER A 152 22.01 13.33 -13.35
N ARG A 153 22.24 12.99 -12.09
CA ARG A 153 23.52 13.16 -11.41
C ARG A 153 24.19 11.85 -11.04
N ASP A 154 23.41 10.85 -10.62
CA ASP A 154 23.92 9.67 -9.91
C ASP A 154 24.01 8.41 -10.80
N MET A 155 23.58 8.50 -12.08
CA MET A 155 23.77 7.43 -13.07
C MET A 155 25.27 7.20 -13.31
N LEU A 156 25.65 5.93 -13.48
CA LEU A 156 27.02 5.46 -13.68
C LEU A 156 27.95 5.72 -12.47
N GLN A 157 27.45 6.24 -11.36
CA GLN A 157 28.22 6.32 -10.13
C GLN A 157 28.18 5.01 -9.35
N HIS A 158 29.24 4.73 -8.60
CA HIS A 158 29.32 3.55 -7.75
C HIS A 158 28.37 3.69 -6.55
N ILE A 159 27.51 2.69 -6.34
CA ILE A 159 26.44 2.71 -5.31
C ILE A 159 27.00 2.96 -3.89
N GLY A 160 28.15 2.41 -3.56
CA GLY A 160 28.80 2.58 -2.26
C GLY A 160 29.24 4.02 -1.94
N ASN A 161 29.36 4.91 -2.94
CA ASN A 161 29.65 6.32 -2.73
C ASN A 161 28.40 7.12 -2.35
N LEU A 162 27.23 6.63 -2.73
CA LEU A 162 25.93 7.27 -2.54
C LEU A 162 25.23 6.74 -1.29
N VAL A 163 25.26 5.43 -1.09
CA VAL A 163 24.72 4.75 0.10
C VAL A 163 25.86 4.54 1.10
N ARG A 164 26.00 5.48 2.04
CA ARG A 164 27.14 5.54 2.97
C ARG A 164 26.89 4.85 4.31
N ASP A 165 25.87 4.04 4.40
CA ASP A 165 25.61 3.25 5.62
C ASP A 165 26.72 2.21 5.81
N PRO A 166 27.36 2.13 7.01
CA PRO A 166 28.46 1.20 7.27
C PRO A 166 28.06 -0.27 7.09
N GLY A 167 26.80 -0.61 7.45
CA GLY A 167 26.25 -1.95 7.25
C GLY A 167 26.15 -2.31 5.77
N PHE A 168 25.66 -1.35 4.96
CA PHE A 168 25.57 -1.54 3.51
C PHE A 168 26.96 -1.70 2.86
N VAL A 169 27.92 -0.87 3.24
CA VAL A 169 29.28 -0.91 2.70
C VAL A 169 29.94 -2.26 3.02
N SER A 170 29.80 -2.74 4.25
CA SER A 170 30.32 -4.06 4.66
C SER A 170 29.63 -5.22 3.94
N TYR A 171 28.31 -5.14 3.78
CA TYR A 171 27.50 -6.13 3.06
C TYR A 171 27.89 -6.21 1.59
N PHE A 172 28.04 -5.04 0.93
CA PHE A 172 28.44 -4.95 -0.47
C PHE A 172 29.85 -5.51 -0.69
N ALA A 173 30.79 -5.17 0.19
CA ALA A 173 32.19 -5.64 0.11
C ALA A 173 32.33 -7.14 0.42
N GLY A 174 31.50 -7.67 1.31
CA GLY A 174 31.55 -9.08 1.73
C GLY A 174 31.09 -10.08 0.67
N ARG A 175 30.35 -9.61 -0.36
CA ARG A 175 29.79 -10.42 -1.47
C ARG A 175 28.95 -11.62 -1.03
N ASP A 176 28.52 -11.66 0.23
CA ASP A 176 27.56 -12.63 0.73
C ASP A 176 26.16 -11.99 0.75
N TYR A 177 25.37 -12.27 -0.26
CA TYR A 177 24.04 -11.69 -0.50
C TYR A 177 22.89 -12.63 -0.12
N VAL A 178 23.16 -13.66 0.67
CA VAL A 178 22.12 -14.62 1.11
C VAL A 178 21.11 -13.95 2.00
N ASN A 179 21.55 -13.07 2.90
CA ASN A 179 20.70 -12.37 3.85
C ASN A 179 20.45 -10.92 3.40
N GLU A 180 19.26 -10.40 3.76
CA GLU A 180 18.96 -8.98 3.64
C GLU A 180 19.62 -8.21 4.80
N ILE A 181 19.87 -6.92 4.60
CA ILE A 181 20.30 -6.01 5.64
C ILE A 181 19.24 -4.95 5.91
N VAL A 182 19.15 -4.51 7.16
CA VAL A 182 18.28 -3.40 7.56
C VAL A 182 19.11 -2.15 7.76
N MET A 183 18.71 -1.05 7.11
CA MET A 183 19.40 0.23 7.18
C MET A 183 18.41 1.39 7.22
N PRO A 184 18.82 2.59 7.70
CA PRO A 184 17.98 3.77 7.62
C PRO A 184 17.84 4.27 6.17
N GLY A 185 16.62 4.67 5.78
CA GLY A 185 16.38 5.37 4.52
C GLY A 185 16.80 6.84 4.59
N ARG A 186 16.93 7.50 3.44
CA ARG A 186 17.41 8.90 3.40
C ARG A 186 16.34 9.92 3.81
N GLU A 187 15.09 9.69 3.45
CA GLU A 187 13.97 10.55 3.86
C GLU A 187 13.50 10.23 5.28
N HIS A 188 14.40 10.34 6.26
CA HIS A 188 13.95 10.27 7.64
C HIS A 188 14.07 11.65 8.28
N SER A 189 12.96 12.15 8.79
CA SER A 189 12.99 13.18 9.83
C SER A 189 13.20 12.48 11.18
N VAL A 190 13.74 13.18 12.16
CA VAL A 190 13.86 12.65 13.55
C VAL A 190 12.52 12.17 14.08
N SER A 191 11.40 12.73 13.57
CA SER A 191 10.02 12.35 13.92
C SER A 191 9.46 11.18 13.11
N ARG A 192 10.10 10.75 12.00
CA ARG A 192 9.67 9.62 11.16
C ARG A 192 10.88 8.88 10.59
N PRO A 193 11.52 8.02 11.38
CA PRO A 193 12.64 7.21 10.89
C PRO A 193 12.11 6.17 9.90
N VAL A 194 12.60 6.23 8.65
CA VAL A 194 12.33 5.21 7.63
C VAL A 194 13.37 4.10 7.77
N LYS A 195 12.92 2.84 7.83
CA LYS A 195 13.78 1.65 7.82
C LYS A 195 13.59 0.89 6.53
N LEU A 196 14.70 0.59 5.87
CA LEU A 196 14.74 -0.16 4.63
C LEU A 196 15.35 -1.54 4.86
N SER A 197 14.69 -2.58 4.35
CA SER A 197 15.33 -3.86 4.08
C SER A 197 15.96 -3.79 2.69
N VAL A 198 17.24 -4.12 2.56
CA VAL A 198 17.99 -4.08 1.32
C VAL A 198 18.62 -5.45 1.06
N GLN A 199 18.44 -5.95 -0.16
CA GLN A 199 19.03 -7.21 -0.60
C GLN A 199 19.64 -7.08 -2.00
N LEU A 200 20.80 -7.69 -2.20
CA LEU A 200 21.49 -7.78 -3.48
C LEU A 200 21.31 -9.19 -4.08
N HIS A 201 20.98 -9.23 -5.36
CA HIS A 201 20.82 -10.48 -6.10
C HIS A 201 21.75 -10.48 -7.31
N PRO A 202 22.70 -11.40 -7.40
CA PRO A 202 23.54 -11.53 -8.59
C PRO A 202 22.71 -11.99 -9.80
N TYR A 203 22.93 -11.39 -10.96
CA TYR A 203 22.30 -11.81 -12.21
C TYR A 203 23.23 -11.61 -13.41
N GLY A 204 22.98 -12.34 -14.50
CA GLY A 204 23.74 -12.23 -15.73
C GLY A 204 25.25 -12.40 -15.53
N GLN A 205 26.06 -11.59 -16.21
CA GLN A 205 27.52 -11.66 -16.17
C GLN A 205 28.11 -10.77 -15.05
N GLY A 206 27.87 -11.15 -13.78
CA GLY A 206 28.41 -10.42 -12.61
C GLY A 206 27.68 -9.14 -12.23
N ARG A 207 26.54 -8.82 -12.85
CA ARG A 207 25.66 -7.73 -12.52
C ARG A 207 24.91 -7.98 -11.22
N LEU A 208 24.46 -6.93 -10.54
CA LEU A 208 23.73 -7.01 -9.29
C LEU A 208 22.38 -6.28 -9.40
N LEU A 209 21.33 -6.92 -8.92
CA LEU A 209 20.03 -6.33 -8.71
C LEU A 209 19.91 -5.98 -7.21
N LEU A 210 19.81 -4.71 -6.88
CA LEU A 210 19.52 -4.25 -5.53
C LEU A 210 18.01 -4.03 -5.40
N LEU A 211 17.42 -4.71 -4.43
CA LEU A 211 16.02 -4.51 -4.02
C LEU A 211 16.00 -3.81 -2.67
N SER A 212 15.16 -2.80 -2.53
CA SER A 212 14.91 -2.13 -1.25
C SER A 212 13.43 -2.07 -0.96
N ARG A 213 13.05 -2.37 0.27
CA ARG A 213 11.66 -2.35 0.75
C ARG A 213 11.56 -1.53 2.02
N ASP A 214 10.57 -0.65 2.09
CA ASP A 214 10.23 0.04 3.34
C ASP A 214 9.58 -0.96 4.31
N ILE A 215 10.25 -1.20 5.42
CA ILE A 215 9.81 -2.10 6.50
C ILE A 215 9.47 -1.33 7.78
N THR A 216 9.35 0.00 7.69
CA THR A 216 9.15 0.86 8.87
C THR A 216 7.93 0.44 9.68
N ALA A 217 6.80 0.18 9.00
CA ALA A 217 5.57 -0.24 9.68
C ALA A 217 5.70 -1.62 10.35
N VAL A 218 6.40 -2.55 9.71
CA VAL A 218 6.66 -3.90 10.24
C VAL A 218 7.56 -3.82 11.47
N GLU A 219 8.67 -3.10 11.37
CA GLU A 219 9.61 -2.89 12.46
C GLU A 219 8.98 -2.17 13.66
N GLN A 220 8.13 -1.15 13.39
CA GLN A 220 7.38 -0.47 14.45
C GLN A 220 6.39 -1.41 15.13
N ALA A 221 5.68 -2.24 14.39
CA ALA A 221 4.76 -3.22 14.96
C ALA A 221 5.49 -4.26 15.82
N GLU A 222 6.65 -4.76 15.35
CA GLU A 222 7.48 -5.68 16.13
C GLU A 222 8.10 -5.04 17.37
N ALA A 223 8.55 -3.80 17.27
CA ALA A 223 9.04 -3.05 18.43
C ALA A 223 7.92 -2.87 19.48
N MET A 224 6.74 -2.41 19.04
CA MET A 224 5.58 -2.29 19.93
C MET A 224 5.19 -3.62 20.58
N ARG A 225 5.27 -4.73 19.85
CA ARG A 225 5.01 -6.07 20.39
C ARG A 225 6.05 -6.48 21.45
N ARG A 226 7.33 -6.23 21.19
CA ARG A 226 8.41 -6.52 22.16
C ARG A 226 8.24 -5.69 23.45
N ASP A 227 7.98 -4.38 23.29
CA ASP A 227 7.75 -3.47 24.39
C ASP A 227 6.51 -3.86 25.21
N PHE A 228 5.44 -4.30 24.53
CA PHE A 228 4.24 -4.81 25.17
C PHE A 228 4.55 -6.03 26.06
N ILE A 229 5.25 -7.04 25.55
CA ILE A 229 5.61 -8.25 26.30
C ILE A 229 6.51 -7.89 27.51
N ALA A 230 7.48 -7.00 27.32
CA ALA A 230 8.36 -6.54 28.40
C ALA A 230 7.56 -5.83 29.50
N ASN A 231 6.67 -4.90 29.13
CA ASN A 231 5.84 -4.15 30.06
C ASN A 231 4.85 -5.04 30.81
N VAL A 232 4.19 -6.00 30.13
CA VAL A 232 3.33 -7.01 30.79
C VAL A 232 4.12 -7.77 31.83
N SER A 233 5.32 -8.23 31.50
CA SER A 233 6.17 -8.98 32.42
C SER A 233 6.55 -8.15 33.64
N HIS A 234 6.84 -6.88 33.47
CA HIS A 234 7.16 -5.98 34.59
C HIS A 234 5.93 -5.67 35.45
N GLU A 235 4.77 -5.38 34.86
CA GLU A 235 3.54 -5.06 35.57
C GLU A 235 2.95 -6.27 36.34
N ILE A 236 3.25 -7.50 35.91
CA ILE A 236 2.90 -8.74 36.66
C ILE A 236 3.92 -9.03 37.75
N ARG A 237 5.22 -8.87 37.49
CA ARG A 237 6.29 -9.20 38.46
C ARG A 237 6.20 -8.36 39.71
N THR A 238 5.95 -7.06 39.59
CA THR A 238 5.92 -6.13 40.73
C THR A 238 4.89 -6.53 41.77
N PRO A 239 3.58 -6.67 41.50
CA PRO A 239 2.61 -7.08 42.52
C PRO A 239 2.87 -8.50 43.03
N LEU A 240 3.38 -9.41 42.20
CA LEU A 240 3.72 -10.77 42.63
C LEU A 240 4.85 -10.76 43.65
N THR A 241 5.91 -9.97 43.45
CA THR A 241 7.00 -9.83 44.42
C THR A 241 6.49 -9.24 45.76
N VAL A 242 5.58 -8.26 45.71
CA VAL A 242 4.97 -7.66 46.89
C VAL A 242 4.12 -8.70 47.64
N LEU A 243 3.30 -9.49 46.94
CA LEU A 243 2.50 -10.57 47.51
C LEU A 243 3.39 -11.62 48.18
N THR A 244 4.47 -12.05 47.51
CA THR A 244 5.43 -13.01 48.09
C THR A 244 6.06 -12.47 49.38
N GLY A 245 6.50 -11.20 49.35
CA GLY A 245 7.09 -10.58 50.54
C GLY A 245 6.11 -10.47 51.73
N PHE A 246 4.82 -10.16 51.46
CA PHE A 246 3.82 -10.16 52.53
C PHE A 246 3.53 -11.57 53.08
N VAL A 247 3.49 -12.59 52.22
CA VAL A 247 3.34 -13.99 52.66
C VAL A 247 4.53 -14.41 53.52
N GLU A 248 5.76 -14.11 53.10
CA GLU A 248 6.96 -14.39 53.88
C GLU A 248 6.92 -13.69 55.25
N THR A 249 6.51 -12.42 55.29
CA THR A 249 6.36 -11.64 56.52
C THR A 249 5.32 -12.27 57.46
N LEU A 250 4.14 -12.66 56.92
CA LEU A 250 3.08 -13.31 57.70
C LEU A 250 3.49 -14.69 58.22
N GLN A 251 4.42 -15.38 57.56
CA GLN A 251 4.91 -16.70 57.96
C GLN A 251 6.05 -16.62 58.99
N THR A 252 6.90 -15.58 58.91
CA THR A 252 8.15 -15.54 59.68
C THR A 252 8.14 -14.56 60.85
N CYS A 253 7.26 -13.56 60.83
CA CYS A 253 7.20 -12.54 61.86
C CYS A 253 5.98 -12.72 62.78
N PRO A 254 6.13 -12.65 64.10
CA PRO A 254 5.00 -12.53 65.00
C PRO A 254 4.40 -11.13 64.84
N LEU A 255 3.19 -11.05 64.29
CA LEU A 255 2.47 -9.81 64.00
C LEU A 255 1.27 -9.67 64.91
N GLU A 256 1.01 -8.44 65.40
CA GLU A 256 -0.23 -8.07 66.09
C GLU A 256 -1.42 -8.15 65.09
N GLU A 257 -2.63 -8.43 65.59
CA GLU A 257 -3.84 -8.61 64.72
C GLU A 257 -4.10 -7.40 63.79
N PRO A 258 -3.94 -6.12 64.19
CA PRO A 258 -4.12 -4.98 63.32
C PRO A 258 -3.10 -4.93 62.18
N GLU A 259 -1.87 -5.35 62.42
CA GLU A 259 -0.83 -5.42 61.39
C GLU A 259 -1.10 -6.54 60.38
N ARG A 260 -1.54 -7.69 60.89
CA ARG A 260 -1.93 -8.84 60.07
C ARG A 260 -3.11 -8.51 59.15
N GLU A 261 -4.15 -7.87 59.68
CA GLU A 261 -5.29 -7.39 58.88
C GLU A 261 -4.85 -6.40 57.80
N ARG A 262 -3.93 -5.49 58.15
CA ARG A 262 -3.36 -4.53 57.17
C ARG A 262 -2.62 -5.22 56.03
N TYR A 263 -1.77 -6.21 56.34
CA TYR A 263 -1.06 -6.97 55.29
C TYR A 263 -2.02 -7.76 54.41
N LEU A 264 -3.04 -8.41 54.98
CA LEU A 264 -4.07 -9.10 54.24
C LEU A 264 -4.87 -8.16 53.34
N ALA A 265 -5.20 -6.95 53.79
CA ALA A 265 -5.87 -5.94 52.97
C ALA A 265 -4.99 -5.47 51.78
N LEU A 266 -3.68 -5.26 52.02
CA LEU A 266 -2.72 -4.91 50.98
C LEU A 266 -2.57 -6.04 49.94
N MET A 267 -2.54 -7.31 50.40
CA MET A 267 -2.50 -8.47 49.50
C MET A 267 -3.78 -8.56 48.63
N ALA A 268 -4.95 -8.37 49.23
CA ALA A 268 -6.22 -8.35 48.51
C ALA A 268 -6.23 -7.24 47.43
N GLN A 269 -5.71 -6.07 47.76
CA GLN A 269 -5.56 -4.96 46.80
C GLN A 269 -4.64 -5.34 45.61
N GLN A 270 -3.48 -5.97 45.89
CA GLN A 270 -2.57 -6.40 44.82
C GLN A 270 -3.20 -7.51 43.93
N ALA A 271 -3.91 -8.46 44.54
CA ALA A 271 -4.62 -9.51 43.82
C ALA A 271 -5.69 -8.93 42.87
N THR A 272 -6.51 -7.98 43.37
CA THR A 272 -7.52 -7.27 42.56
C THR A 272 -6.86 -6.50 41.41
N ARG A 273 -5.74 -5.83 41.66
CA ARG A 273 -4.99 -5.13 40.62
C ARG A 273 -4.51 -6.10 39.51
N MET A 274 -3.99 -7.28 39.89
CA MET A 274 -3.56 -8.30 38.94
C MET A 274 -4.74 -8.84 38.13
N GLN A 275 -5.90 -9.07 38.76
CA GLN A 275 -7.11 -9.47 38.02
C GLN A 275 -7.53 -8.44 37.00
N THR A 276 -7.53 -7.15 37.35
CA THR A 276 -7.83 -6.06 36.42
C THR A 276 -6.84 -6.04 35.25
N LEU A 277 -5.54 -6.16 35.53
CA LEU A 277 -4.50 -6.20 34.51
C LEU A 277 -4.72 -7.37 33.52
N VAL A 278 -4.99 -8.58 34.02
CA VAL A 278 -5.25 -9.75 33.20
C VAL A 278 -6.53 -9.57 32.36
N SER A 279 -7.60 -9.02 32.94
CA SER A 279 -8.85 -8.72 32.25
C SER A 279 -8.65 -7.72 31.12
N ASP A 280 -7.90 -6.63 31.37
CA ASP A 280 -7.57 -5.62 30.37
C ASP A 280 -6.74 -6.21 29.22
N LEU A 281 -5.76 -7.07 29.53
CA LEU A 281 -4.93 -7.78 28.55
C LEU A 281 -5.77 -8.71 27.67
N LEU A 282 -6.67 -9.49 28.26
CA LEU A 282 -7.57 -10.38 27.51
C LEU A 282 -8.53 -9.59 26.62
N THR A 283 -9.05 -8.46 27.14
CA THR A 283 -9.91 -7.56 26.35
C THR A 283 -9.16 -6.98 25.17
N LEU A 284 -7.96 -6.45 25.37
CA LEU A 284 -7.13 -5.91 24.30
C LEU A 284 -6.76 -6.98 23.27
N SER A 285 -6.38 -8.18 23.70
CA SER A 285 -6.07 -9.31 22.82
C SER A 285 -7.27 -9.71 21.95
N ARG A 286 -8.49 -9.73 22.52
CA ARG A 286 -9.71 -10.00 21.76
C ARG A 286 -10.00 -8.91 20.75
N LEU A 287 -9.85 -7.63 21.12
CA LEU A 287 -10.08 -6.50 20.25
C LEU A 287 -9.13 -6.49 19.04
N GLU A 288 -7.87 -6.93 19.24
CA GLU A 288 -6.87 -7.01 18.16
C GLU A 288 -7.06 -8.19 17.23
N GLY A 289 -7.50 -9.33 17.75
CA GLY A 289 -7.65 -10.58 17.01
C GLY A 289 -9.01 -10.79 16.32
N SER A 290 -10.01 -9.95 16.60
CA SER A 290 -11.37 -10.13 16.10
C SER A 290 -11.69 -9.19 14.94
N PRO A 291 -12.56 -9.58 13.98
CA PRO A 291 -13.03 -8.66 12.95
C PRO A 291 -13.86 -7.52 13.55
N PRO A 292 -14.01 -6.37 12.87
CA PRO A 292 -14.86 -5.27 13.32
C PRO A 292 -16.29 -5.75 13.59
N PRO A 293 -17.01 -5.19 14.59
CA PRO A 293 -18.38 -5.57 14.91
C PRO A 293 -19.32 -5.26 13.76
N SER A 294 -20.31 -6.14 13.58
CA SER A 294 -21.35 -5.94 12.57
C SER A 294 -22.16 -4.66 12.84
N PRO A 295 -22.54 -3.90 11.82
CA PRO A 295 -23.43 -2.76 11.99
C PRO A 295 -24.90 -3.16 12.24
N SER A 296 -25.21 -4.44 12.27
CA SER A 296 -26.58 -4.97 12.46
C SER A 296 -26.95 -5.24 13.92
N GLU A 297 -25.99 -5.26 14.83
CA GLU A 297 -26.23 -5.46 16.26
C GLU A 297 -26.38 -4.09 16.95
N TRP A 298 -27.56 -3.84 17.53
CA TRP A 298 -27.91 -2.54 18.11
C TRP A 298 -28.00 -2.62 19.61
N VAL A 299 -27.30 -1.69 20.26
CA VAL A 299 -27.19 -1.61 21.72
C VAL A 299 -27.94 -0.36 22.19
N PRO A 300 -28.96 -0.49 23.06
CA PRO A 300 -29.65 0.65 23.65
C PRO A 300 -28.69 1.47 24.53
N LEU A 301 -28.57 2.76 24.23
CA LEU A 301 -27.69 3.67 24.99
C LEU A 301 -28.11 3.76 26.46
N LEU A 302 -29.41 3.78 26.74
CA LEU A 302 -29.96 3.86 28.09
C LEU A 302 -29.45 2.73 28.99
N ALA A 303 -29.36 1.50 28.47
CA ALA A 303 -28.84 0.37 29.23
C ALA A 303 -27.34 0.54 29.58
N LEU A 304 -26.54 1.08 28.65
CA LEU A 304 -25.13 1.41 28.90
C LEU A 304 -25.00 2.51 29.95
N MET A 305 -25.76 3.59 29.84
CA MET A 305 -25.70 4.73 30.74
C MET A 305 -26.12 4.35 32.18
N HIS A 306 -27.20 3.59 32.34
CA HIS A 306 -27.63 3.10 33.65
C HIS A 306 -26.56 2.25 34.35
N GLN A 307 -25.95 1.32 33.63
CA GLN A 307 -24.91 0.49 34.22
C GLN A 307 -23.65 1.30 34.54
N LEU A 308 -23.25 2.24 33.67
CA LEU A 308 -22.13 3.16 33.91
C LEU A 308 -22.36 4.02 35.16
N GLU A 309 -23.57 4.55 35.35
CA GLU A 309 -23.93 5.39 36.50
C GLU A 309 -23.86 4.59 37.78
N GLN A 310 -24.40 3.36 37.83
CA GLN A 310 -24.32 2.49 39.01
C GLN A 310 -22.87 2.17 39.36
N ASP A 311 -22.05 1.79 38.39
CA ASP A 311 -20.64 1.45 38.61
C ASP A 311 -19.83 2.68 39.02
N ALA A 312 -20.13 3.85 38.47
CA ALA A 312 -19.49 5.12 38.84
C ALA A 312 -19.75 5.50 40.30
N HIS A 313 -21.00 5.42 40.73
CA HIS A 313 -21.37 5.69 42.12
C HIS A 313 -20.72 4.68 43.07
N ALA A 314 -20.71 3.39 42.76
CA ALA A 314 -20.05 2.37 43.51
C ALA A 314 -18.54 2.60 43.64
N LEU A 315 -17.87 2.92 42.55
CA LEU A 315 -16.43 3.20 42.53
C LEU A 315 -16.08 4.46 43.36
N SER A 316 -16.87 5.54 43.21
CA SER A 316 -16.68 6.77 43.98
C SER A 316 -16.87 6.53 45.48
N ALA A 317 -17.84 5.68 45.90
CA ALA A 317 -18.07 5.35 47.27
C ALA A 317 -16.94 4.47 47.88
N VAL A 318 -16.36 3.57 47.08
CA VAL A 318 -15.20 2.75 47.50
C VAL A 318 -13.95 3.61 47.70
N LEU A 319 -13.68 4.53 46.77
CA LEU A 319 -12.51 5.41 46.86
C LEU A 319 -12.65 6.47 47.95
N HIS A 320 -13.88 6.96 48.17
CA HIS A 320 -14.22 8.00 49.14
C HIS A 320 -15.42 7.56 49.98
N PRO A 321 -15.18 6.77 51.07
CA PRO A 321 -16.26 6.24 51.89
C PRO A 321 -17.11 7.35 52.57
N ALA A 322 -16.47 8.47 52.96
CA ALA A 322 -17.17 9.60 53.56
C ALA A 322 -18.07 10.31 52.55
N PRO A 323 -19.38 10.46 52.81
CA PRO A 323 -20.32 10.99 51.85
C PRO A 323 -20.01 12.39 51.33
N ASP A 324 -19.43 13.26 52.17
CA ASP A 324 -19.00 14.62 51.87
C ASP A 324 -17.78 14.70 50.95
N ARG A 325 -17.04 13.61 50.81
CA ARG A 325 -15.83 13.48 49.95
C ARG A 325 -16.10 12.79 48.63
N ARG A 326 -17.32 12.29 48.40
CA ARG A 326 -17.68 11.64 47.15
C ARG A 326 -17.72 12.64 46.00
N HIS A 327 -17.45 12.17 44.79
CA HIS A 327 -17.54 12.99 43.60
C HIS A 327 -18.99 13.41 43.29
N LYS A 328 -19.16 14.60 42.73
CA LYS A 328 -20.44 15.05 42.20
C LYS A 328 -20.59 14.53 40.76
N LEU A 329 -21.28 13.37 40.66
CA LEU A 329 -21.53 12.72 39.37
C LEU A 329 -22.80 13.26 38.74
N ARG A 330 -22.71 13.66 37.48
CA ARG A 330 -23.87 14.08 36.65
C ARG A 330 -23.89 13.25 35.39
N PHE A 331 -25.01 12.59 35.13
CA PHE A 331 -25.22 11.82 33.90
C PHE A 331 -26.34 12.50 33.11
N GLU A 332 -26.04 12.83 31.84
CA GLU A 332 -26.99 13.36 30.88
C GLU A 332 -27.12 12.31 29.77
N ASP A 333 -28.24 11.61 29.72
CA ASP A 333 -28.53 10.54 28.77
C ASP A 333 -29.49 11.03 27.66
N LEU A 334 -29.65 10.19 26.63
CA LEU A 334 -30.58 10.38 25.53
C LEU A 334 -31.48 9.15 25.44
N GLU A 335 -32.79 9.36 25.53
CA GLU A 335 -33.75 8.32 25.35
C GLU A 335 -33.88 7.86 23.88
N GLY A 336 -34.07 6.59 23.68
CA GLY A 336 -34.36 6.01 22.37
C GLY A 336 -33.19 5.93 21.39
N VAL A 337 -31.98 6.33 21.80
CA VAL A 337 -30.78 6.19 20.96
C VAL A 337 -30.20 4.79 21.08
N GLU A 338 -29.83 4.21 19.94
CA GLU A 338 -29.12 2.93 19.87
C GLU A 338 -27.81 3.09 19.09
N ILE A 339 -26.76 2.36 19.52
CA ILE A 339 -25.44 2.34 18.89
C ILE A 339 -25.20 0.96 18.29
N ALA A 340 -24.82 0.88 17.02
CA ALA A 340 -24.44 -0.36 16.38
C ALA A 340 -23.08 -0.85 16.86
N GLY A 341 -23.04 -1.98 17.57
CA GLY A 341 -21.81 -2.52 18.13
C GLY A 341 -22.05 -3.63 19.15
N ILE A 342 -20.97 -4.06 19.77
CA ILE A 342 -21.00 -5.10 20.81
C ILE A 342 -21.07 -4.42 22.19
N PHE A 343 -22.12 -4.76 22.98
CA PHE A 343 -22.37 -4.18 24.30
C PHE A 343 -21.11 -4.19 25.19
N SER A 344 -20.43 -5.33 25.31
CA SER A 344 -19.27 -5.46 26.18
C SER A 344 -18.08 -4.59 25.73
N GLU A 345 -17.90 -4.36 24.42
CA GLU A 345 -16.85 -3.47 23.90
C GLU A 345 -17.20 -2.00 24.19
N LEU A 346 -18.43 -1.58 23.86
CA LEU A 346 -18.90 -0.23 24.13
C LEU A 346 -18.85 0.11 25.61
N PHE A 347 -19.38 -0.80 26.44
CA PHE A 347 -19.34 -0.65 27.90
C PHE A 347 -17.90 -0.56 28.43
N SER A 348 -17.00 -1.42 27.96
CA SER A 348 -15.58 -1.39 28.35
C SER A 348 -14.92 -0.06 28.02
N ALA A 349 -15.18 0.50 26.83
CA ALA A 349 -14.62 1.79 26.45
C ALA A 349 -15.16 2.95 27.31
N MET A 350 -16.48 3.01 27.47
CA MET A 350 -17.14 4.07 28.24
C MET A 350 -16.79 3.99 29.74
N SER A 351 -16.78 2.79 30.33
CA SER A 351 -16.41 2.57 31.74
C SER A 351 -14.94 2.91 32.02
N ASN A 352 -14.03 2.69 31.07
CA ASN A 352 -12.65 3.13 31.18
C ASN A 352 -12.52 4.66 31.25
N LEU A 353 -13.31 5.41 30.48
CA LEU A 353 -13.32 6.88 30.54
C LEU A 353 -13.87 7.37 31.87
N VAL A 354 -15.03 6.87 32.30
CA VAL A 354 -15.66 7.22 33.57
C VAL A 354 -14.78 6.84 34.74
N GLY A 355 -14.22 5.62 34.74
CA GLY A 355 -13.32 5.15 35.80
C GLY A 355 -12.04 5.97 35.90
N ASN A 356 -11.49 6.45 34.80
CA ASN A 356 -10.34 7.35 34.79
C ASN A 356 -10.72 8.71 35.42
N ALA A 357 -11.85 9.31 35.00
CA ALA A 357 -12.33 10.55 35.60
C ALA A 357 -12.45 10.44 37.14
N ILE A 358 -13.04 9.34 37.64
CA ILE A 358 -13.21 9.11 39.07
C ILE A 358 -11.87 8.93 39.82
N ARG A 359 -10.91 8.22 39.23
CA ARG A 359 -9.61 7.96 39.87
C ARG A 359 -8.70 9.19 39.90
N TYR A 360 -8.81 10.07 38.91
CA TYR A 360 -7.91 11.23 38.80
C TYR A 360 -8.52 12.53 39.28
N THR A 361 -9.83 12.59 39.54
CA THR A 361 -10.46 13.76 40.15
C THR A 361 -10.28 13.73 41.67
N PRO A 362 -9.90 14.84 42.29
CA PRO A 362 -9.81 14.93 43.77
C PRO A 362 -11.18 14.71 44.45
N PRO A 363 -11.18 14.31 45.74
CA PRO A 363 -12.40 14.17 46.51
C PRO A 363 -13.32 15.41 46.44
N GLY A 364 -14.61 15.20 46.24
CA GLY A 364 -15.59 16.28 46.10
C GLY A 364 -15.63 17.01 44.75
N GLY A 365 -14.73 16.63 43.80
CA GLY A 365 -14.70 17.18 42.46
C GLY A 365 -15.91 16.79 41.60
N GLU A 366 -16.07 17.47 40.48
CA GLU A 366 -17.20 17.28 39.57
C GLU A 366 -16.80 16.41 38.37
N ILE A 367 -17.68 15.47 38.02
CA ILE A 367 -17.52 14.60 36.85
C ILE A 367 -18.87 14.63 36.09
N GLN A 368 -18.83 14.99 34.83
CA GLN A 368 -20.01 15.06 33.97
C GLN A 368 -19.86 14.07 32.82
N VAL A 369 -20.83 13.17 32.69
CA VAL A 369 -20.96 12.22 31.59
C VAL A 369 -22.11 12.66 30.72
N ARG A 370 -21.85 12.89 29.44
CA ARG A 370 -22.83 13.37 28.47
C ARG A 370 -22.97 12.46 27.30
N ALA A 371 -24.19 12.31 26.85
CA ALA A 371 -24.58 11.69 25.60
C ALA A 371 -25.27 12.75 24.73
N LEU A 372 -24.76 13.00 23.53
CA LEU A 372 -25.26 14.10 22.68
C LEU A 372 -25.36 13.66 21.20
N MET A 373 -26.49 13.95 20.57
CA MET A 373 -26.61 13.90 19.12
C MET A 373 -26.12 15.21 18.50
N LEU A 374 -25.18 15.10 17.56
CA LEU A 374 -24.67 16.23 16.81
C LEU A 374 -25.57 16.56 15.61
N GLU A 375 -25.50 17.78 15.12
CA GLU A 375 -26.34 18.29 14.01
C GLU A 375 -26.19 17.46 12.71
N ASP A 376 -25.04 16.82 12.51
CA ASP A 376 -24.74 15.98 11.34
C ASP A 376 -25.14 14.49 11.52
N GLY A 377 -25.88 14.18 12.58
CA GLY A 377 -26.36 12.83 12.87
C GLY A 377 -25.33 11.92 13.53
N ARG A 378 -24.14 12.42 13.84
CA ARG A 378 -23.16 11.71 14.69
C ARG A 378 -23.60 11.72 16.15
N PHE A 379 -23.13 10.75 16.90
CA PHE A 379 -23.35 10.66 18.34
C PHE A 379 -22.03 10.84 19.10
N GLU A 380 -22.02 11.68 20.11
CA GLU A 380 -20.88 11.89 20.99
C GLU A 380 -21.19 11.43 22.43
N PHE A 381 -20.35 10.55 22.95
CA PHE A 381 -20.27 10.22 24.37
C PHE A 381 -19.05 10.92 24.93
N SER A 382 -19.23 11.76 25.97
CA SER A 382 -18.12 12.52 26.57
C SER A 382 -18.14 12.45 28.08
N VAL A 383 -16.92 12.44 28.66
CA VAL A 383 -16.68 12.50 30.10
C VAL A 383 -15.79 13.71 30.36
N SER A 384 -16.30 14.64 31.16
CA SER A 384 -15.57 15.82 31.62
C SER A 384 -15.28 15.71 33.10
N ASP A 385 -14.08 16.01 33.53
CA ASP A 385 -13.64 16.00 34.91
C ASP A 385 -13.03 17.32 35.35
N SER A 386 -13.11 17.63 36.67
CA SER A 386 -12.46 18.78 37.31
C SER A 386 -11.13 18.41 37.97
N GLY A 387 -10.44 17.45 37.44
CA GLY A 387 -9.16 16.94 37.94
C GLY A 387 -7.98 17.90 37.64
N PRO A 388 -6.76 17.45 37.90
CA PRO A 388 -5.54 18.27 37.75
C PRO A 388 -5.23 18.63 36.32
N GLY A 389 -5.92 18.05 35.32
CA GLY A 389 -5.59 18.20 33.91
C GLY A 389 -4.28 17.52 33.51
N ILE A 390 -3.98 17.57 32.22
CA ILE A 390 -2.87 16.86 31.58
C ILE A 390 -2.05 17.84 30.77
N ALA A 391 -0.72 17.80 30.89
CA ALA A 391 0.16 18.65 30.11
C ALA A 391 0.15 18.25 28.60
N PRO A 392 0.24 19.22 27.68
CA PRO A 392 0.11 18.97 26.23
C PRO A 392 1.09 17.92 25.67
N GLU A 393 2.27 17.81 26.25
CA GLU A 393 3.31 16.85 25.85
C GLU A 393 2.90 15.37 26.07
N HIS A 394 1.96 15.11 26.98
CA HIS A 394 1.48 13.78 27.27
C HIS A 394 0.26 13.38 26.40
N LEU A 395 -0.51 14.35 25.89
CA LEU A 395 -1.76 14.07 25.17
C LEU A 395 -1.62 13.08 24.00
N PRO A 396 -0.60 13.18 23.12
CA PRO A 396 -0.43 12.26 22.00
C PRO A 396 -0.15 10.81 22.44
N ARG A 397 0.40 10.65 23.65
CA ARG A 397 0.89 9.37 24.17
C ARG A 397 -0.09 8.66 25.10
N LEU A 398 -1.15 9.33 25.55
CA LEU A 398 -2.11 8.77 26.51
C LEU A 398 -2.77 7.47 26.07
N THR A 399 -2.88 7.24 24.77
CA THR A 399 -3.45 6.03 24.19
C THR A 399 -2.41 4.94 23.89
N GLU A 400 -1.12 5.18 24.20
CA GLU A 400 -0.09 4.14 24.16
C GLU A 400 -0.31 3.14 25.29
N ARG A 401 -0.02 1.87 25.03
CA ARG A 401 -0.16 0.80 26.05
C ARG A 401 0.82 1.03 27.19
N PHE A 402 0.35 0.90 28.44
CA PHE A 402 1.13 1.10 29.67
C PHE A 402 1.64 2.52 29.88
N TYR A 403 1.25 3.48 29.03
CA TYR A 403 1.66 4.86 29.21
C TYR A 403 0.95 5.49 30.41
N ARG A 404 1.70 6.22 31.23
CA ARG A 404 1.21 6.91 32.43
C ARG A 404 1.97 8.21 32.62
N VAL A 405 1.26 9.29 32.92
CA VAL A 405 1.84 10.64 33.12
C VAL A 405 2.74 10.66 34.36
N ASP A 406 2.34 9.96 35.44
CA ASP A 406 3.08 9.92 36.70
C ASP A 406 3.08 8.48 37.26
N HIS A 407 4.24 7.86 37.28
CA HIS A 407 4.43 6.48 37.76
C HIS A 407 4.30 6.35 39.30
N SER A 408 4.46 7.44 40.07
CA SER A 408 4.42 7.38 41.53
C SER A 408 2.99 7.47 42.08
N ARG A 409 2.23 8.49 41.68
CA ARG A 409 0.84 8.69 42.14
C ARG A 409 -0.13 7.63 41.59
N SER A 410 0.16 7.11 40.41
CA SER A 410 -0.74 6.16 39.76
C SER A 410 -0.58 4.71 40.28
N ARG A 411 0.45 4.40 41.08
CA ARG A 411 0.51 3.13 41.84
C ARG A 411 -0.57 3.07 42.91
N ASP A 412 -0.87 4.19 43.52
CA ASP A 412 -1.89 4.29 44.61
C ASP A 412 -3.33 4.29 44.02
N THR A 413 -3.52 4.76 42.78
CA THR A 413 -4.84 4.79 42.12
C THR A 413 -5.18 3.53 41.32
N GLY A 414 -4.26 2.54 41.24
CA GLY A 414 -4.54 1.19 40.69
C GLY A 414 -4.70 1.12 39.16
N GLY A 415 -4.32 2.15 38.39
CA GLY A 415 -4.45 2.13 36.95
C GLY A 415 -3.45 1.18 36.28
N THR A 416 -3.90 0.42 35.25
CA THR A 416 -3.07 -0.53 34.49
C THR A 416 -2.29 0.15 33.36
N GLY A 417 -2.70 1.36 32.94
CA GLY A 417 -2.18 2.02 31.73
C GLY A 417 -2.70 1.40 30.40
N LEU A 418 -3.66 0.48 30.48
CA LEU A 418 -4.28 -0.15 29.31
C LEU A 418 -5.66 0.42 28.95
N GLY A 419 -6.34 1.07 29.90
CA GLY A 419 -7.72 1.53 29.71
C GLY A 419 -7.90 2.45 28.51
N LEU A 420 -7.06 3.47 28.30
CA LEU A 420 -7.16 4.37 27.14
C LEU A 420 -6.73 3.71 25.83
N ALA A 421 -5.86 2.71 25.87
CA ALA A 421 -5.55 1.87 24.72
C ALA A 421 -6.79 1.03 24.32
N ILE A 422 -7.52 0.47 25.28
CA ILE A 422 -8.80 -0.22 25.04
C ILE A 422 -9.82 0.74 24.41
N VAL A 423 -9.97 1.95 24.97
CA VAL A 423 -10.87 2.98 24.40
C VAL A 423 -10.53 3.27 22.94
N LYS A 424 -9.26 3.48 22.62
CA LYS A 424 -8.79 3.71 21.25
C LYS A 424 -9.14 2.55 20.31
N HIS A 425 -8.84 1.31 20.72
CA HIS A 425 -9.11 0.14 19.90
C HIS A 425 -10.62 -0.08 19.67
N VAL A 426 -11.44 0.07 20.72
CA VAL A 426 -12.91 0.01 20.57
C VAL A 426 -13.41 1.11 19.63
N SER A 427 -12.95 2.36 19.81
CA SER A 427 -13.33 3.45 18.93
C SER A 427 -12.99 3.13 17.46
N GLN A 428 -11.78 2.69 17.18
CA GLN A 428 -11.34 2.32 15.84
C GLN A 428 -12.17 1.19 15.22
N ARG A 429 -12.50 0.15 15.99
CA ARG A 429 -13.32 -0.99 15.54
C ARG A 429 -14.75 -0.58 15.18
N HIS A 430 -15.28 0.43 15.86
CA HIS A 430 -16.62 0.98 15.62
C HIS A 430 -16.61 2.15 14.62
N GLY A 431 -15.46 2.51 14.02
CA GLY A 431 -15.33 3.67 13.14
C GLY A 431 -15.54 5.01 13.84
N ALA A 432 -15.43 5.01 15.18
CA ALA A 432 -15.55 6.19 16.02
C ALA A 432 -14.20 6.90 16.22
N VAL A 433 -14.24 8.17 16.60
CA VAL A 433 -13.07 9.01 16.83
C VAL A 433 -12.97 9.35 18.31
N LEU A 434 -11.84 9.06 18.95
CA LEU A 434 -11.51 9.50 20.29
C LEU A 434 -10.87 10.89 20.24
N ARG A 435 -11.44 11.85 20.98
CA ARG A 435 -10.94 13.21 21.20
C ARG A 435 -10.57 13.39 22.65
N ILE A 436 -9.41 14.00 22.90
CA ILE A 436 -8.92 14.28 24.25
C ILE A 436 -8.53 15.75 24.31
N GLU A 437 -9.15 16.49 25.21
CA GLU A 437 -8.85 17.88 25.50
C GLU A 437 -8.56 18.04 27.00
N SER A 438 -7.46 18.68 27.33
CA SER A 438 -7.12 18.89 28.74
C SER A 438 -6.30 20.16 28.92
N THR A 439 -6.50 20.80 30.07
CA THR A 439 -5.72 21.96 30.47
C THR A 439 -5.25 21.75 31.90
N PRO A 440 -3.95 21.84 32.18
CA PRO A 440 -3.43 21.73 33.53
C PRO A 440 -4.15 22.67 34.51
N GLY A 441 -4.62 22.13 35.62
CA GLY A 441 -5.33 22.85 36.67
C GLY A 441 -6.83 23.10 36.42
N LYS A 442 -7.37 22.70 35.24
CA LYS A 442 -8.80 22.90 34.91
C LYS A 442 -9.59 21.60 34.74
N GLY A 443 -8.89 20.49 34.46
CA GLY A 443 -9.50 19.20 34.21
C GLY A 443 -9.32 18.72 32.76
N SER A 444 -10.07 17.67 32.40
CA SER A 444 -9.97 17.01 31.11
C SER A 444 -11.34 16.68 30.54
N VAL A 445 -11.42 16.57 29.21
CA VAL A 445 -12.58 16.08 28.46
C VAL A 445 -12.13 14.97 27.55
N PHE A 446 -12.75 13.81 27.68
CA PHE A 446 -12.56 12.65 26.81
C PHE A 446 -13.86 12.39 26.08
N ALA A 447 -13.85 12.37 24.76
CA ALA A 447 -15.04 12.19 23.93
C ALA A 447 -14.83 11.11 22.86
N ILE A 448 -15.84 10.25 22.68
CA ILE A 448 -15.91 9.26 21.60
C ILE A 448 -17.05 9.68 20.68
N THR A 449 -16.74 9.99 19.42
CA THR A 449 -17.73 10.39 18.43
C THR A 449 -17.96 9.25 17.44
N PHE A 450 -19.18 8.71 17.45
CA PHE A 450 -19.61 7.63 16.54
C PHE A 450 -20.19 8.22 15.26
N PRO A 451 -19.92 7.63 14.08
CA PRO A 451 -20.48 8.09 12.82
C PRO A 451 -22.00 7.85 12.74
N ALA A 452 -22.71 8.67 11.99
CA ALA A 452 -24.16 8.57 11.83
C ALA A 452 -24.61 7.18 11.33
N SER A 453 -23.78 6.46 10.56
CA SER A 453 -24.05 5.09 10.11
C SER A 453 -24.10 4.05 11.23
N ARG A 454 -23.62 4.38 12.41
CA ARG A 454 -23.58 3.53 13.61
C ARG A 454 -24.59 3.97 14.67
N VAL A 455 -25.49 4.90 14.37
CA VAL A 455 -26.43 5.47 15.34
C VAL A 455 -27.83 5.42 14.80
N ARG A 456 -28.78 5.04 15.65
CA ARG A 456 -30.22 5.18 15.44
C ARG A 456 -30.76 6.09 16.55
N ALA A 457 -31.45 7.14 16.14
CA ALA A 457 -32.23 7.97 17.03
C ALA A 457 -33.73 7.75 16.75
N PRO A 458 -34.63 7.88 17.72
CA PRO A 458 -36.05 7.87 17.44
C PRO A 458 -36.34 8.99 16.45
N VAL A 459 -37.06 8.68 15.39
CA VAL A 459 -37.62 9.71 14.51
C VAL A 459 -38.59 10.55 15.37
N PRO A 460 -38.38 11.85 15.52
CA PRO A 460 -39.37 12.66 16.23
C PRO A 460 -40.72 12.46 15.55
N GLU A 461 -41.67 11.85 16.25
CA GLU A 461 -43.06 11.85 15.80
C GLU A 461 -43.46 13.32 15.55
N LEU A 462 -43.61 13.68 14.30
CA LEU A 462 -44.29 14.89 13.93
C LEU A 462 -45.73 14.81 14.54
N ILE A 463 -45.91 15.47 15.68
CA ILE A 463 -47.23 15.68 16.22
C ILE A 463 -47.95 16.53 15.17
N VAL A 464 -48.83 15.85 14.39
CA VAL A 464 -49.72 16.46 13.39
C VAL A 464 -50.89 17.13 14.13
#